data_d2945e4c0611e552a62cf46ec1f561fc
#
_entry.id   d2945e4c0611e552a62cf46ec1f561fc
#
_cell.length_a   1.000
_cell.length_b   1.000
_cell.length_c   1.000
_cell.angle_alpha   90.00
_cell.angle_beta   90.00
_cell.angle_gamma   90.00
#
_symmetry.space_group_name_H-M   'P 1'
#
loop_
_entity.id
_entity.type
_entity.pdbx_description
1 polymer ?
#
loop_
_entity_poly.entity_id
_entity_poly.type
_entity_poly.pdbx_seq_one_letter_code
_entity_poly.pdbx_strand_id
1 'polypeptide(L)'
;NNRGKAMCLAVIGKKGAKEGVRIAAAHIDNPRIDLKPIPLYESSELALLKTHYYGGIKKYQWTAIPLSLHGKIIRKDGKEITVNIGEKEGEPQFTITDILPHLGKDQMGKTLSEAIAGEDLNVLVGSLPLTDGEGEQLFKLNVMNILHEKYGIVESDLISAELSFVPAFKAVDIGFDHSMIGAYGHDDRVCAYPALKAICKCKEPEYTCITVLADKEEIGSVGNTGLASEYLNYFVADLAAAEGLEARHVYTKSTCLSADVTAAYDPNYASAYEAGNSTYLNRGVGLSKYTGSRGKSGSNDANAEFVAQVRKIFDEGDVLWQIGELGKVD
;
A
#
# COMPACT_ATOMS: atom_id res chain seq x y z
N ASN A 1 -17.24 -4.54 -3.90
CA ASN A 1 -16.59 -3.75 -2.86
C ASN A 1 -16.51 -4.55 -1.56
N ASN A 2 -15.30 -4.71 -1.04
CA ASN A 2 -15.05 -5.40 0.22
C ASN A 2 -14.65 -4.36 1.28
N ARG A 3 -15.64 -3.92 2.08
CA ARG A 3 -15.49 -3.02 3.23
C ARG A 3 -14.83 -1.65 2.91
N GLY A 4 -14.90 -1.20 1.65
CA GLY A 4 -14.25 0.03 1.20
C GLY A 4 -12.72 -0.05 1.09
N LYS A 5 -12.13 -1.25 1.24
CA LYS A 5 -10.67 -1.45 1.26
C LYS A 5 -10.15 -2.30 0.10
N ALA A 6 -10.99 -3.17 -0.46
CA ALA A 6 -10.67 -3.97 -1.63
C ALA A 6 -11.86 -4.03 -2.59
N MET A 7 -11.62 -4.37 -3.85
CA MET A 7 -12.67 -4.42 -4.86
C MET A 7 -12.39 -5.50 -5.91
N CYS A 8 -13.45 -6.24 -6.29
CA CYS A 8 -13.47 -7.02 -7.51
C CYS A 8 -14.46 -6.41 -8.50
N LEU A 9 -14.05 -6.31 -9.76
CA LEU A 9 -14.88 -5.84 -10.88
C LEU A 9 -14.89 -6.93 -11.95
N ALA A 10 -16.03 -7.12 -12.61
CA ALA A 10 -16.12 -8.07 -13.71
C ALA A 10 -16.83 -7.47 -14.91
N VAL A 11 -16.41 -7.88 -16.10
CA VAL A 11 -17.14 -7.71 -17.37
C VAL A 11 -17.36 -9.10 -17.95
N ILE A 12 -18.63 -9.47 -18.09
CA ILE A 12 -19.02 -10.81 -18.56
C ILE A 12 -18.66 -10.95 -20.03
N GLY A 13 -18.00 -12.04 -20.35
CA GLY A 13 -17.56 -12.37 -21.70
C GLY A 13 -18.58 -13.21 -22.47
N LYS A 14 -18.45 -13.22 -23.82
CA LYS A 14 -19.33 -13.98 -24.74
C LYS A 14 -19.29 -15.48 -24.49
N LYS A 15 -18.17 -16.01 -24.00
CA LYS A 15 -17.99 -17.45 -23.71
C LYS A 15 -18.51 -17.88 -22.34
N GLY A 16 -18.92 -16.91 -21.50
CA GLY A 16 -19.30 -17.18 -20.13
C GLY A 16 -18.13 -17.61 -19.24
N ALA A 17 -18.43 -17.98 -17.98
CA ALA A 17 -17.46 -18.42 -17.01
C ALA A 17 -16.97 -19.87 -17.23
N LYS A 18 -17.70 -20.70 -18.00
CA LYS A 18 -17.35 -22.08 -18.28
C LYS A 18 -16.00 -22.27 -18.99
N GLU A 19 -15.53 -21.27 -19.71
CA GLU A 19 -14.22 -21.25 -20.38
C GLU A 19 -13.14 -20.57 -19.54
N GLY A 20 -13.40 -20.39 -18.24
CA GLY A 20 -12.54 -19.70 -17.30
C GLY A 20 -12.61 -18.18 -17.42
N VAL A 21 -11.98 -17.50 -16.45
CA VAL A 21 -11.92 -16.04 -16.40
C VAL A 21 -10.49 -15.55 -16.61
N ARG A 22 -10.35 -14.30 -17.04
CA ARG A 22 -9.05 -13.61 -17.19
C ARG A 22 -8.95 -12.58 -16.09
N ILE A 23 -8.02 -12.78 -15.16
CA ILE A 23 -7.87 -11.98 -13.96
C ILE A 23 -6.66 -11.07 -14.11
N ALA A 24 -6.82 -9.80 -13.78
CA ALA A 24 -5.73 -8.86 -13.52
C ALA A 24 -5.82 -8.43 -12.04
N ALA A 25 -4.79 -8.70 -11.27
CA ALA A 25 -4.73 -8.40 -9.85
C ALA A 25 -3.58 -7.44 -9.55
N ALA A 26 -3.83 -6.46 -8.68
CA ALA A 26 -2.85 -5.53 -8.13
C ALA A 26 -3.30 -5.11 -6.72
N HIS A 27 -2.37 -4.66 -5.89
CA HIS A 27 -2.77 -4.17 -4.56
C HIS A 27 -2.93 -2.64 -4.53
N ILE A 28 -3.60 -2.15 -3.50
CA ILE A 28 -3.92 -0.72 -3.33
C ILE A 28 -3.55 -0.17 -1.95
N ASP A 29 -3.12 -1.04 -1.04
CA ASP A 29 -2.52 -0.62 0.22
C ASP A 29 -1.04 -0.24 0.01
N ASN A 30 -0.50 0.53 0.95
CA ASN A 30 0.87 1.03 0.90
C ASN A 30 1.46 0.98 2.30
N PRO A 31 2.78 0.93 2.46
CA PRO A 31 3.43 1.09 3.75
C PRO A 31 3.02 2.41 4.41
N ARG A 32 2.75 2.36 5.71
CA ARG A 32 2.25 3.51 6.48
C ARG A 32 2.55 3.35 7.97
N ILE A 33 2.22 4.35 8.74
CA ILE A 33 2.35 4.34 10.20
C ILE A 33 0.95 4.40 10.83
N ASP A 34 0.44 3.25 11.28
CA ASP A 34 -0.88 3.15 11.92
C ASP A 34 -0.83 3.58 13.39
N LEU A 35 -1.91 4.15 13.92
CA LEU A 35 -2.02 4.45 15.34
C LEU A 35 -2.22 3.17 16.16
N LYS A 36 -1.59 3.11 17.33
CA LYS A 36 -1.93 2.10 18.35
C LYS A 36 -3.34 2.37 18.91
N PRO A 37 -4.00 1.37 19.52
CA PRO A 37 -5.38 1.54 20.05
C PRO A 37 -5.50 2.62 21.13
N ILE A 38 -4.46 2.84 21.93
CA ILE A 38 -4.38 3.94 22.92
C ILE A 38 -3.17 4.78 22.55
N PRO A 39 -3.34 5.73 21.59
CA PRO A 39 -2.18 6.35 20.96
C PRO A 39 -1.71 7.61 21.68
N LEU A 40 -2.61 8.43 22.20
CA LEU A 40 -2.29 9.78 22.65
C LEU A 40 -1.68 9.79 24.07
N TYR A 41 -0.51 10.37 24.18
CA TYR A 41 0.17 10.57 25.46
C TYR A 41 0.92 11.90 25.48
N GLU A 42 1.30 12.33 26.68
CA GLU A 42 2.14 13.49 26.93
C GLU A 42 3.46 13.07 27.54
N SER A 43 4.53 13.68 27.11
CA SER A 43 5.86 13.53 27.71
C SER A 43 6.67 14.81 27.50
N SER A 44 7.29 15.33 28.58
CA SER A 44 8.17 16.50 28.50
C SER A 44 7.55 17.69 27.76
N GLU A 45 6.31 18.02 28.11
CA GLU A 45 5.55 19.13 27.52
C GLU A 45 5.27 18.99 26.01
N LEU A 46 5.26 17.75 25.53
CA LEU A 46 4.90 17.42 24.15
C LEU A 46 3.74 16.43 24.15
N ALA A 47 2.78 16.63 23.24
CA ALA A 47 1.75 15.65 22.93
C ALA A 47 2.22 14.80 21.74
N LEU A 48 2.16 13.49 21.90
CA LEU A 48 2.62 12.52 20.90
C LEU A 48 1.56 11.42 20.69
N LEU A 49 1.61 10.80 19.52
CA LEU A 49 0.81 9.61 19.17
C LEU A 49 1.70 8.39 19.03
N LYS A 50 1.42 7.33 19.79
CA LYS A 50 2.05 6.02 19.63
C LYS A 50 1.58 5.35 18.36
N THR A 51 2.52 4.73 17.66
CA THR A 51 2.26 4.15 16.36
C THR A 51 2.76 2.71 16.24
N HIS A 52 2.32 2.05 15.18
CA HIS A 52 2.80 0.77 14.72
C HIS A 52 2.99 0.86 13.20
N TYR A 53 4.19 0.65 12.69
CA TYR A 53 4.41 0.69 11.25
C TYR A 53 3.73 -0.50 10.55
N TYR A 54 3.27 -0.27 9.33
CA TYR A 54 2.57 -1.22 8.48
C TYR A 54 3.40 -1.47 7.22
N GLY A 55 3.67 -2.75 6.91
CA GLY A 55 4.49 -3.16 5.77
C GLY A 55 6.00 -3.14 6.05
N GLY A 56 6.78 -3.46 5.03
CA GLY A 56 8.23 -3.51 5.08
C GLY A 56 8.87 -2.15 4.85
N ILE A 57 9.19 -1.41 5.91
CA ILE A 57 9.78 -0.07 5.80
C ILE A 57 11.25 -0.01 6.26
N LYS A 58 12.01 0.90 5.66
CA LYS A 58 13.25 1.42 6.23
C LYS A 58 12.90 2.57 7.18
N LYS A 59 12.85 2.31 8.47
CA LYS A 59 12.34 3.24 9.49
C LYS A 59 12.97 4.64 9.45
N TYR A 60 14.24 4.74 9.09
CA TYR A 60 14.93 6.02 8.98
C TYR A 60 14.35 6.96 7.91
N GLN A 61 13.66 6.43 6.90
CA GLN A 61 13.02 7.24 5.84
C GLN A 61 11.75 7.94 6.32
N TRP A 62 11.24 7.58 7.49
CA TRP A 62 9.99 8.10 8.05
C TRP A 62 10.21 9.16 9.12
N THR A 63 11.45 9.36 9.56
CA THR A 63 11.80 10.43 10.50
C THR A 63 12.11 11.73 9.78
N ALA A 64 11.87 12.85 10.46
CA ALA A 64 12.17 14.21 9.99
C ALA A 64 11.51 14.60 8.64
N ILE A 65 10.43 13.93 8.26
CA ILE A 65 9.64 14.27 7.07
C ILE A 65 8.24 14.76 7.47
N PRO A 66 7.59 15.57 6.62
CA PRO A 66 6.20 15.94 6.84
C PRO A 66 5.26 14.76 6.64
N LEU A 67 4.32 14.58 7.55
CA LEU A 67 3.32 13.53 7.54
C LEU A 67 1.92 14.14 7.53
N SER A 68 0.98 13.46 6.87
CA SER A 68 -0.46 13.72 6.91
C SER A 68 -1.20 12.58 7.58
N LEU A 69 -2.35 12.88 8.19
CA LEU A 69 -3.17 11.92 8.94
C LEU A 69 -4.44 11.61 8.16
N HIS A 70 -4.68 10.32 7.91
CA HIS A 70 -5.84 9.84 7.17
C HIS A 70 -6.53 8.70 7.89
N GLY A 71 -7.81 8.54 7.61
CA GLY A 71 -8.59 7.38 7.99
C GLY A 71 -9.97 7.71 8.53
N LYS A 72 -10.46 6.87 9.42
CA LYS A 72 -11.80 7.03 10.01
C LYS A 72 -11.85 6.65 11.47
N ILE A 73 -12.81 7.24 12.16
CA ILE A 73 -13.12 6.96 13.56
C ILE A 73 -14.59 6.58 13.62
N ILE A 74 -14.90 5.49 14.29
CA ILE A 74 -16.28 5.15 14.64
C ILE A 74 -16.50 5.56 16.10
N ARG A 75 -17.28 6.59 16.32
CA ARG A 75 -17.60 7.07 17.66
C ARG A 75 -18.45 6.06 18.42
N LYS A 76 -18.49 6.20 19.75
CA LYS A 76 -19.29 5.35 20.63
C LYS A 76 -20.79 5.33 20.27
N ASP A 77 -21.32 6.42 19.69
CA ASP A 77 -22.69 6.50 19.19
C ASP A 77 -22.91 5.88 17.80
N GLY A 78 -21.88 5.25 17.23
CA GLY A 78 -21.90 4.63 15.91
C GLY A 78 -21.67 5.59 14.74
N LYS A 79 -21.49 6.88 14.99
CA LYS A 79 -21.23 7.85 13.94
C LYS A 79 -19.83 7.68 13.35
N GLU A 80 -19.74 7.55 12.03
CA GLU A 80 -18.48 7.51 11.28
C GLU A 80 -17.97 8.94 11.03
N ILE A 81 -16.70 9.17 11.36
CA ILE A 81 -15.97 10.42 11.12
C ILE A 81 -14.79 10.11 10.19
N THR A 82 -14.74 10.76 9.05
CA THR A 82 -13.57 10.72 8.16
C THR A 82 -12.56 11.78 8.59
N VAL A 83 -11.31 11.38 8.72
CA VAL A 83 -10.18 12.24 9.05
C VAL A 83 -9.27 12.35 7.84
N ASN A 84 -8.96 13.59 7.46
CA ASN A 84 -7.97 13.92 6.43
C ASN A 84 -7.35 15.26 6.81
N ILE A 85 -6.09 15.26 7.24
CA ILE A 85 -5.37 16.43 7.75
C ILE A 85 -3.95 16.43 7.20
N GLY A 86 -3.51 17.57 6.64
CA GLY A 86 -2.13 17.77 6.19
C GLY A 86 -1.94 17.76 4.68
N GLU A 87 -3.03 17.63 3.91
CA GLU A 87 -2.98 17.63 2.44
C GLU A 87 -3.25 19.01 1.82
N LYS A 88 -4.01 19.85 2.50
CA LYS A 88 -4.40 21.15 1.99
C LYS A 88 -3.45 22.23 2.51
N GLU A 89 -3.29 23.28 1.72
CA GLU A 89 -2.54 24.47 2.13
C GLU A 89 -3.15 25.07 3.42
N GLY A 90 -2.29 25.38 4.39
CA GLY A 90 -2.70 25.89 5.69
C GLY A 90 -3.14 24.84 6.72
N GLU A 91 -3.25 23.56 6.34
CA GLU A 91 -3.47 22.50 7.31
C GLU A 91 -2.17 22.14 8.06
N PRO A 92 -2.26 21.76 9.34
CA PRO A 92 -1.09 21.30 10.07
C PRO A 92 -0.59 19.97 9.48
N GLN A 93 0.73 19.83 9.41
CA GLN A 93 1.41 18.57 9.14
C GLN A 93 2.10 18.07 10.41
N PHE A 94 2.49 16.82 10.41
CA PHE A 94 3.05 16.11 11.56
C PHE A 94 4.44 15.60 11.22
N THR A 95 5.19 15.16 12.22
CA THR A 95 6.52 14.58 11.99
C THR A 95 6.88 13.59 13.09
N ILE A 96 7.75 12.65 12.77
CA ILE A 96 8.49 11.84 13.74
C ILE A 96 9.84 12.51 13.90
N THR A 97 10.19 12.89 15.12
CA THR A 97 11.46 13.56 15.40
C THR A 97 12.63 12.59 15.25
N ASP A 98 13.79 13.11 14.87
CA ASP A 98 15.06 12.40 14.92
C ASP A 98 16.08 13.19 15.71
N ILE A 99 17.11 12.52 16.21
CA ILE A 99 18.17 13.17 17.00
C ILE A 99 19.20 13.80 16.06
N LEU A 100 19.67 14.99 16.43
CA LEU A 100 20.71 15.67 15.66
C LEU A 100 22.07 14.93 15.76
N PRO A 101 22.97 15.08 14.76
CA PRO A 101 24.23 14.31 14.70
C PRO A 101 25.11 14.50 15.92
N HIS A 102 25.11 15.68 16.53
CA HIS A 102 25.95 16.00 17.70
C HIS A 102 25.58 15.19 18.95
N LEU A 103 24.35 14.70 19.04
CA LEU A 103 23.86 13.86 20.14
C LEU A 103 23.65 12.40 19.70
N GLY A 104 23.77 12.10 18.41
CA GLY A 104 23.43 10.82 17.79
C GLY A 104 24.52 9.75 17.84
N LYS A 105 25.57 9.88 18.69
CA LYS A 105 26.70 8.93 18.71
C LYS A 105 26.26 7.48 18.86
N ASP A 106 25.37 7.21 19.80
CA ASP A 106 24.89 5.84 20.07
C ASP A 106 23.98 5.31 18.96
N GLN A 107 23.22 6.20 18.30
CA GLN A 107 22.40 5.84 17.15
C GLN A 107 23.29 5.46 15.93
N MET A 108 24.33 6.26 15.66
CA MET A 108 25.24 6.02 14.53
C MET A 108 26.08 4.74 14.66
N GLY A 109 26.26 4.23 15.86
CA GLY A 109 26.96 2.97 16.12
C GLY A 109 26.11 1.71 15.93
N LYS A 110 24.82 1.85 15.70
CA LYS A 110 23.88 0.72 15.51
C LYS A 110 23.76 0.32 14.04
N THR A 111 23.25 -0.90 13.81
CA THR A 111 22.84 -1.28 12.45
C THR A 111 21.69 -0.39 11.96
N LEU A 112 21.55 -0.26 10.66
CA LEU A 112 20.49 0.57 10.07
C LEU A 112 19.08 0.17 10.53
N SER A 113 18.85 -1.11 10.78
CA SER A 113 17.57 -1.63 11.29
C SER A 113 17.31 -1.33 12.76
N GLU A 114 18.36 -1.09 13.54
CA GLU A 114 18.32 -0.83 14.98
C GLU A 114 18.46 0.65 15.34
N ALA A 115 19.00 1.46 14.41
CA ALA A 115 19.26 2.88 14.62
C ALA A 115 18.00 3.66 15.03
N ILE A 116 16.85 3.23 14.49
CA ILE A 116 15.54 3.73 14.90
C ILE A 116 14.69 2.51 15.27
N ALA A 117 14.27 2.44 16.54
CA ALA A 117 13.39 1.38 16.98
C ALA A 117 11.95 1.63 16.50
N GLY A 118 11.16 0.55 16.29
CA GLY A 118 9.76 0.70 15.91
C GLY A 118 8.93 1.47 16.96
N GLU A 119 9.26 1.29 18.25
CA GLU A 119 8.61 2.01 19.35
C GLU A 119 8.97 3.50 19.43
N ASP A 120 10.02 3.94 18.71
CA ASP A 120 10.42 5.35 18.63
C ASP A 120 9.74 6.12 17.49
N LEU A 121 8.96 5.42 16.63
CA LEU A 121 8.21 6.04 15.55
C LEU A 121 6.94 6.77 16.06
N ASN A 122 7.07 7.53 17.15
CA ASN A 122 5.96 8.27 17.71
C ASN A 122 5.85 9.66 17.04
N VAL A 123 4.63 10.02 16.67
CA VAL A 123 4.38 11.25 15.90
C VAL A 123 4.11 12.41 16.85
N LEU A 124 4.86 13.49 16.67
CA LEU A 124 4.66 14.76 17.38
C LEU A 124 3.40 15.46 16.84
N VAL A 125 2.47 15.79 17.74
CA VAL A 125 1.16 16.36 17.37
C VAL A 125 0.81 17.64 18.14
N GLY A 126 1.58 18.04 19.14
CA GLY A 126 1.37 19.30 19.85
C GLY A 126 2.45 19.64 20.86
N SER A 127 2.62 20.93 21.12
CA SER A 127 3.61 21.50 22.05
C SER A 127 3.09 22.73 22.80
N LEU A 128 1.77 22.96 22.80
CA LEU A 128 1.13 24.02 23.56
C LEU A 128 0.15 23.40 24.57
N PRO A 129 0.16 23.86 25.83
CA PRO A 129 -0.79 23.42 26.83
C PRO A 129 -2.19 24.01 26.55
N LEU A 130 -3.22 23.38 27.10
CA LEU A 130 -4.55 23.99 27.16
C LEU A 130 -4.48 25.26 28.04
N THR A 131 -4.87 26.41 27.49
CA THR A 131 -4.75 27.71 28.13
C THR A 131 -5.69 27.72 29.35
N ASP A 132 -6.32 27.85 29.95
CA ASP A 132 -7.23 27.89 31.09
C ASP A 132 -7.47 26.52 31.76
N GLY A 133 -6.57 25.55 31.49
CA GLY A 133 -6.63 24.23 32.10
C GLY A 133 -5.94 24.18 33.46
N GLU A 134 -6.50 23.44 34.40
CA GLU A 134 -5.88 23.11 35.66
C GLU A 134 -5.52 21.61 35.70
N GLY A 135 -4.38 21.26 36.31
CA GLY A 135 -3.98 19.87 36.50
C GLY A 135 -2.81 19.41 35.61
N GLU A 136 -2.73 18.11 35.41
CA GLU A 136 -1.67 17.46 34.62
C GLU A 136 -2.10 17.17 33.19
N GLN A 137 -1.15 16.89 32.30
CA GLN A 137 -1.36 16.50 30.90
C GLN A 137 -2.06 17.58 30.04
N LEU A 138 -1.76 18.85 30.26
CA LEU A 138 -2.38 19.96 29.57
C LEU A 138 -2.09 19.99 28.05
N PHE A 139 -0.96 19.47 27.61
CA PHE A 139 -0.59 19.40 26.19
C PHE A 139 -1.41 18.31 25.47
N LYS A 140 -1.57 17.15 26.09
CA LYS A 140 -2.46 16.09 25.63
C LYS A 140 -3.92 16.60 25.58
N LEU A 141 -4.34 17.28 26.63
CA LEU A 141 -5.71 17.80 26.74
C LEU A 141 -5.99 18.85 25.66
N ASN A 142 -5.04 19.71 25.33
CA ASN A 142 -5.17 20.67 24.25
C ASN A 142 -5.39 19.98 22.89
N VAL A 143 -4.60 18.97 22.57
CA VAL A 143 -4.79 18.17 21.34
C VAL A 143 -6.17 17.52 21.31
N MET A 144 -6.62 16.94 22.43
CA MET A 144 -7.97 16.38 22.53
C MET A 144 -9.07 17.42 22.37
N ASN A 145 -8.89 18.62 22.91
CA ASN A 145 -9.84 19.72 22.73
C ASN A 145 -9.95 20.12 21.25
N ILE A 146 -8.84 20.28 20.55
CA ILE A 146 -8.81 20.58 19.11
C ILE A 146 -9.55 19.48 18.31
N LEU A 147 -9.28 18.22 18.62
CA LEU A 147 -9.96 17.09 17.97
C LEU A 147 -11.45 17.02 18.30
N HIS A 148 -11.82 17.37 19.53
CA HIS A 148 -13.21 17.45 19.96
C HIS A 148 -13.96 18.58 19.22
N GLU A 149 -13.40 19.77 19.19
CA GLU A 149 -13.98 20.91 18.48
C GLU A 149 -14.17 20.64 16.98
N LYS A 150 -13.20 20.01 16.35
CA LYS A 150 -13.23 19.76 14.90
C LYS A 150 -14.09 18.56 14.51
N TYR A 151 -14.06 17.48 15.30
CA TYR A 151 -14.65 16.18 14.93
C TYR A 151 -15.68 15.66 15.93
N GLY A 152 -15.82 16.28 17.09
CA GLY A 152 -16.73 15.85 18.15
C GLY A 152 -16.34 14.51 18.78
N ILE A 153 -15.06 14.14 18.74
CA ILE A 153 -14.54 12.89 19.31
C ILE A 153 -14.00 13.10 20.72
N VAL A 154 -13.96 12.04 21.49
CA VAL A 154 -13.31 11.96 22.79
C VAL A 154 -12.19 10.89 22.74
N GLU A 155 -11.29 10.87 23.72
CA GLU A 155 -10.13 9.99 23.71
C GLU A 155 -10.50 8.51 23.53
N SER A 156 -11.60 8.06 24.15
CA SER A 156 -12.07 6.67 24.00
C SER A 156 -12.51 6.31 22.58
N ASP A 157 -12.86 7.27 21.74
CA ASP A 157 -13.21 7.01 20.34
C ASP A 157 -11.99 6.62 19.48
N LEU A 158 -10.77 6.94 19.95
CA LEU A 158 -9.53 6.52 19.29
C LEU A 158 -9.34 5.00 19.33
N ILE A 159 -9.97 4.29 20.27
CA ILE A 159 -9.91 2.81 20.35
C ILE A 159 -10.54 2.16 19.11
N SER A 160 -11.57 2.78 18.54
CA SER A 160 -12.27 2.33 17.33
C SER A 160 -11.90 3.17 16.09
N ALA A 161 -10.68 3.70 16.07
CA ALA A 161 -10.12 4.44 14.95
C ALA A 161 -9.24 3.56 14.06
N GLU A 162 -9.35 3.76 12.76
CA GLU A 162 -8.40 3.30 11.75
C GLU A 162 -7.73 4.55 11.18
N LEU A 163 -6.67 5.02 11.84
CA LEU A 163 -5.94 6.22 11.48
C LEU A 163 -4.49 5.89 11.18
N SER A 164 -3.98 6.47 10.09
CA SER A 164 -2.62 6.25 9.61
C SER A 164 -1.95 7.56 9.24
N PHE A 165 -0.67 7.67 9.54
CA PHE A 165 0.19 8.70 9.00
C PHE A 165 0.87 8.21 7.73
N VAL A 166 0.89 9.07 6.73
CA VAL A 166 1.58 8.87 5.45
C VAL A 166 2.41 10.10 5.09
N PRO A 167 3.46 9.97 4.25
CA PRO A 167 4.21 11.12 3.78
C PRO A 167 3.30 12.16 3.11
N ALA A 168 3.41 13.41 3.51
CA ALA A 168 2.61 14.53 2.98
C ALA A 168 3.18 15.11 1.68
N PHE A 169 4.07 14.38 1.00
CA PHE A 169 4.66 14.81 -0.25
C PHE A 169 3.65 14.71 -1.40
N LYS A 170 3.64 15.73 -2.25
CA LYS A 170 2.89 15.68 -3.50
C LYS A 170 3.69 14.94 -4.56
N ALA A 171 2.98 14.37 -5.55
CA ALA A 171 3.63 13.86 -6.74
C ALA A 171 4.35 15.00 -7.47
N VAL A 172 5.58 14.74 -7.89
CA VAL A 172 6.44 15.71 -8.56
C VAL A 172 7.21 15.05 -9.70
N ASP A 173 7.57 15.84 -10.70
CA ASP A 173 8.48 15.40 -11.75
C ASP A 173 9.91 15.31 -11.18
N ILE A 174 10.62 14.26 -11.58
CA ILE A 174 12.02 14.01 -11.20
C ILE A 174 12.90 14.07 -12.45
N GLY A 175 14.06 14.69 -12.30
CA GLY A 175 15.04 14.89 -13.34
C GLY A 175 14.87 16.22 -14.07
N PHE A 176 15.93 16.71 -14.70
CA PHE A 176 15.89 17.95 -15.50
C PHE A 176 14.99 17.85 -16.73
N ASP A 177 14.79 16.63 -17.21
CA ASP A 177 13.99 16.30 -18.39
C ASP A 177 12.54 15.91 -18.04
N HIS A 178 12.17 15.94 -16.76
CA HIS A 178 10.84 15.57 -16.27
C HIS A 178 10.39 14.15 -16.69
N SER A 179 11.35 13.23 -16.85
CA SER A 179 11.08 11.89 -17.39
C SER A 179 10.57 10.88 -16.37
N MET A 180 10.61 11.23 -15.08
CA MET A 180 10.18 10.36 -13.99
C MET A 180 9.20 11.09 -13.07
N ILE A 181 8.38 10.33 -12.36
CA ILE A 181 7.46 10.85 -11.34
C ILE A 181 7.89 10.32 -9.98
N GLY A 182 8.13 11.21 -9.04
CA GLY A 182 8.33 10.88 -7.62
C GLY A 182 7.03 11.04 -6.85
N ALA A 183 6.56 10.00 -6.20
CA ALA A 183 5.35 10.03 -5.39
C ALA A 183 5.34 8.91 -4.35
N TYR A 184 4.66 9.14 -3.24
CA TYR A 184 4.26 8.09 -2.32
C TYR A 184 3.12 7.26 -2.94
N GLY A 185 3.17 5.96 -2.75
CA GLY A 185 2.09 5.06 -3.18
C GLY A 185 2.20 4.57 -4.63
N HIS A 186 3.34 4.72 -5.31
CA HIS A 186 3.59 4.06 -6.59
C HIS A 186 3.43 2.55 -6.47
N ASP A 187 3.92 1.99 -5.40
CA ASP A 187 3.70 0.63 -4.96
C ASP A 187 2.34 0.54 -4.25
N ASP A 188 1.26 -0.04 -4.81
CA ASP A 188 1.24 -0.57 -6.19
C ASP A 188 0.17 0.14 -7.05
N ARG A 189 -0.05 1.42 -6.85
CA ARG A 189 -1.05 2.18 -7.63
C ARG A 189 -0.69 2.31 -9.09
N VAL A 190 0.59 2.18 -9.43
CA VAL A 190 1.03 2.21 -10.84
C VAL A 190 0.55 0.98 -11.62
N CYS A 191 0.31 -0.15 -10.94
CA CYS A 191 -0.30 -1.35 -11.55
C CYS A 191 -1.82 -1.38 -11.34
N ALA A 192 -2.31 -0.98 -10.17
CA ALA A 192 -3.74 -0.98 -9.85
C ALA A 192 -4.55 -0.05 -10.78
N TYR A 193 -4.02 1.14 -11.07
CA TYR A 193 -4.70 2.10 -11.94
C TYR A 193 -4.87 1.61 -13.39
N PRO A 194 -3.84 1.08 -14.08
CA PRO A 194 -4.02 0.47 -15.40
C PRO A 194 -4.98 -0.72 -15.39
N ALA A 195 -4.94 -1.58 -14.39
CA ALA A 195 -5.88 -2.70 -14.25
C ALA A 195 -7.33 -2.21 -14.16
N LEU A 196 -7.58 -1.17 -13.33
CA LEU A 196 -8.89 -0.52 -13.25
C LEU A 196 -9.30 0.11 -14.58
N LYS A 197 -8.39 0.83 -15.25
CA LYS A 197 -8.69 1.46 -16.54
C LYS A 197 -8.98 0.43 -17.63
N ALA A 198 -8.29 -0.70 -17.62
CA ALA A 198 -8.51 -1.78 -18.58
C ALA A 198 -9.92 -2.37 -18.43
N ILE A 199 -10.33 -2.73 -17.22
CA ILE A 199 -11.67 -3.30 -17.00
C ILE A 199 -12.78 -2.30 -17.31
N CYS A 200 -12.61 -1.01 -16.98
CA CYS A 200 -13.59 0.03 -17.31
C CYS A 200 -13.73 0.31 -18.81
N LYS A 201 -12.68 0.05 -19.59
CA LYS A 201 -12.69 0.19 -21.05
C LYS A 201 -13.09 -1.08 -21.78
N CYS A 202 -13.12 -2.21 -21.08
CA CYS A 202 -13.44 -3.52 -21.65
C CYS A 202 -14.90 -3.55 -22.10
N LYS A 203 -15.12 -3.84 -23.40
CA LYS A 203 -16.45 -3.93 -23.99
C LYS A 203 -16.57 -5.26 -24.72
N GLU A 204 -17.63 -6.01 -24.41
CA GLU A 204 -17.95 -7.28 -25.07
C GLU A 204 -16.75 -8.24 -25.22
N PRO A 205 -16.00 -8.55 -24.16
CA PRO A 205 -14.83 -9.42 -24.27
C PRO A 205 -15.23 -10.83 -24.65
N GLU A 206 -14.29 -11.58 -25.20
CA GLU A 206 -14.49 -12.99 -25.50
C GLU A 206 -14.62 -13.84 -24.24
N TYR A 207 -13.75 -13.61 -23.27
CA TYR A 207 -13.75 -14.25 -21.95
C TYR A 207 -14.24 -13.27 -20.88
N THR A 208 -14.83 -13.78 -19.82
CA THR A 208 -15.14 -12.97 -18.65
C THR A 208 -13.83 -12.44 -18.05
N CYS A 209 -13.74 -11.12 -17.92
CA CYS A 209 -12.59 -10.43 -17.35
C CYS A 209 -12.88 -10.02 -15.92
N ILE A 210 -11.91 -10.19 -15.02
CA ILE A 210 -11.99 -9.76 -13.63
C ILE A 210 -10.78 -8.89 -13.30
N THR A 211 -11.00 -7.76 -12.65
CA THR A 211 -9.94 -6.98 -12.01
C THR A 211 -10.09 -7.07 -10.49
N VAL A 212 -9.01 -7.41 -9.82
CA VAL A 212 -8.91 -7.47 -8.35
C VAL A 212 -8.00 -6.35 -7.89
N LEU A 213 -8.54 -5.46 -7.06
CA LEU A 213 -7.80 -4.43 -6.35
C LEU A 213 -7.75 -4.85 -4.88
N ALA A 214 -6.60 -5.40 -4.47
CA ALA A 214 -6.43 -6.08 -3.20
C ALA A 214 -5.93 -5.13 -2.10
N ASP A 215 -6.31 -5.39 -0.86
CA ASP A 215 -5.79 -4.76 0.34
C ASP A 215 -4.84 -5.72 1.06
N LYS A 216 -3.99 -5.22 1.93
CA LYS A 216 -3.11 -5.98 2.83
C LYS A 216 -1.99 -6.81 2.16
N GLU A 217 -1.62 -6.48 0.94
CA GLU A 217 -0.48 -7.14 0.29
C GLU A 217 0.79 -6.91 1.12
N GLU A 218 1.03 -5.71 1.56
CA GLU A 218 2.20 -5.24 2.30
C GLU A 218 2.43 -5.96 3.66
N ILE A 219 1.42 -6.65 4.15
CA ILE A 219 1.48 -7.45 5.39
C ILE A 219 1.15 -8.93 5.17
N GLY A 220 1.29 -9.42 3.93
CA GLY A 220 1.14 -10.82 3.57
C GLY A 220 -0.26 -11.25 3.15
N SER A 221 -1.10 -10.33 2.71
CA SER A 221 -2.44 -10.57 2.13
C SER A 221 -3.46 -11.24 3.06
N VAL A 222 -3.14 -11.42 4.34
CA VAL A 222 -4.04 -12.05 5.33
C VAL A 222 -5.09 -11.07 5.84
N GLY A 223 -6.17 -11.61 6.42
CA GLY A 223 -7.29 -10.84 6.92
C GLY A 223 -8.45 -10.76 5.92
N ASN A 224 -9.57 -10.18 6.35
CA ASN A 224 -10.85 -10.26 5.64
C ASN A 224 -10.95 -9.36 4.39
N THR A 225 -9.98 -8.51 4.14
CA THR A 225 -9.89 -7.64 2.95
C THR A 225 -8.67 -7.95 2.07
N GLY A 226 -7.74 -8.79 2.56
CA GLY A 226 -6.59 -9.26 1.80
C GLY A 226 -6.97 -10.29 0.73
N LEU A 227 -6.06 -10.53 -0.21
CA LEU A 227 -6.30 -11.48 -1.31
C LEU A 227 -6.35 -12.95 -0.83
N ALA A 228 -5.75 -13.26 0.32
CA ALA A 228 -5.87 -14.58 0.96
C ALA A 228 -7.24 -14.83 1.63
N SER A 229 -8.14 -13.82 1.64
CA SER A 229 -9.52 -14.02 2.08
C SER A 229 -10.35 -14.75 1.03
N GLU A 230 -11.48 -15.31 1.44
CA GLU A 230 -12.41 -15.99 0.53
C GLU A 230 -13.19 -15.04 -0.40
N TYR A 231 -12.97 -13.73 -0.34
CA TYR A 231 -13.77 -12.76 -1.06
C TYR A 231 -13.74 -12.95 -2.57
N LEU A 232 -12.56 -13.18 -3.15
CA LEU A 232 -12.44 -13.50 -4.59
C LEU A 232 -13.10 -14.85 -4.94
N ASN A 233 -12.94 -15.84 -4.05
CA ASN A 233 -13.55 -17.15 -4.24
C ASN A 233 -15.08 -17.06 -4.24
N TYR A 234 -15.66 -16.32 -3.32
CA TYR A 234 -17.11 -16.08 -3.30
C TYR A 234 -17.60 -15.33 -4.54
N PHE A 235 -16.85 -14.31 -4.96
CA PHE A 235 -17.19 -13.54 -6.17
C PHE A 235 -17.19 -14.42 -7.43
N VAL A 236 -16.20 -15.29 -7.59
CA VAL A 236 -16.15 -16.24 -8.74
C VAL A 236 -17.19 -17.34 -8.57
N ALA A 237 -17.48 -17.78 -7.35
CA ALA A 237 -18.53 -18.77 -7.10
C ALA A 237 -19.92 -18.24 -7.50
N ASP A 238 -20.23 -16.98 -7.22
CA ASP A 238 -21.48 -16.36 -7.64
C ASP A 238 -21.59 -16.26 -9.16
N LEU A 239 -20.49 -15.92 -9.86
CA LEU A 239 -20.45 -15.92 -11.34
C LEU A 239 -20.64 -17.33 -11.91
N ALA A 240 -20.01 -18.33 -11.32
CA ALA A 240 -20.14 -19.73 -11.73
C ALA A 240 -21.57 -20.25 -11.53
N ALA A 241 -22.16 -19.96 -10.36
CA ALA A 241 -23.51 -20.38 -10.02
C ALA A 241 -24.57 -19.79 -10.96
N ALA A 242 -24.38 -18.57 -11.47
CA ALA A 242 -25.25 -17.96 -12.46
C ALA A 242 -25.30 -18.75 -13.80
N GLU A 243 -24.29 -19.58 -14.07
CA GLU A 243 -24.20 -20.47 -15.23
C GLU A 243 -24.41 -21.98 -14.88
N GLY A 244 -24.83 -22.30 -13.65
CA GLY A 244 -25.01 -23.67 -13.18
C GLY A 244 -23.68 -24.42 -12.97
N LEU A 245 -22.59 -23.73 -12.72
CA LEU A 245 -21.25 -24.27 -12.54
C LEU A 245 -20.79 -24.15 -11.08
N GLU A 246 -19.78 -24.91 -10.71
CA GLU A 246 -19.02 -24.70 -9.48
C GLU A 246 -17.74 -23.89 -9.77
N ALA A 247 -17.32 -23.05 -8.82
CA ALA A 247 -16.15 -22.19 -8.97
C ALA A 247 -14.87 -22.95 -9.38
N ARG A 248 -14.68 -24.18 -8.90
CA ARG A 248 -13.54 -25.02 -9.27
C ARG A 248 -13.44 -25.26 -10.79
N HIS A 249 -14.57 -25.40 -11.48
CA HIS A 249 -14.59 -25.61 -12.93
C HIS A 249 -14.19 -24.34 -13.70
N VAL A 250 -14.44 -23.18 -13.12
CA VAL A 250 -14.01 -21.88 -13.64
C VAL A 250 -12.51 -21.70 -13.41
N TYR A 251 -12.04 -21.90 -12.18
CA TYR A 251 -10.63 -21.68 -11.84
C TYR A 251 -9.65 -22.55 -12.62
N THR A 252 -10.00 -23.83 -12.90
CA THR A 252 -9.12 -24.74 -13.65
C THR A 252 -8.81 -24.28 -15.07
N LYS A 253 -9.61 -23.37 -15.64
CA LYS A 253 -9.43 -22.79 -16.97
C LYS A 253 -9.06 -21.31 -16.94
N SER A 254 -8.89 -20.75 -15.76
CA SER A 254 -8.61 -19.33 -15.57
C SER A 254 -7.13 -19.02 -15.64
N THR A 255 -6.82 -17.77 -15.98
CA THR A 255 -5.47 -17.23 -15.93
C THR A 255 -5.46 -15.93 -15.15
N CYS A 256 -4.35 -15.64 -14.46
CA CYS A 256 -4.17 -14.42 -13.67
C CYS A 256 -2.84 -13.75 -14.02
N LEU A 257 -2.90 -12.46 -14.32
CA LEU A 257 -1.76 -11.56 -14.27
C LEU A 257 -1.75 -10.91 -12.90
N SER A 258 -0.77 -11.25 -12.09
CA SER A 258 -0.48 -10.56 -10.82
C SER A 258 0.51 -9.46 -11.12
N ALA A 259 0.09 -8.23 -10.94
CA ALA A 259 0.90 -7.05 -11.18
C ALA A 259 1.38 -6.46 -9.86
N ASP A 260 2.61 -6.03 -9.87
CA ASP A 260 3.27 -5.36 -8.76
C ASP A 260 4.45 -4.57 -9.30
N VAL A 261 5.00 -3.63 -8.55
CA VAL A 261 6.20 -2.90 -8.94
C VAL A 261 7.43 -3.79 -8.83
N THR A 262 8.43 -3.48 -9.63
CA THR A 262 9.76 -4.08 -9.51
C THR A 262 10.82 -2.99 -9.50
N ALA A 263 11.94 -3.24 -8.83
CA ALA A 263 13.06 -2.31 -8.82
C ALA A 263 13.78 -2.31 -10.18
N ALA A 264 13.90 -1.13 -10.79
CA ALA A 264 14.80 -0.96 -11.91
C ALA A 264 16.25 -0.99 -11.44
N TYR A 265 17.16 -1.46 -12.31
CA TYR A 265 18.60 -1.46 -12.04
C TYR A 265 19.08 -0.05 -11.65
N ASP A 266 19.70 0.05 -10.48
CA ASP A 266 20.25 1.30 -9.97
C ASP A 266 21.78 1.20 -9.93
N PRO A 267 22.51 2.05 -10.67
CA PRO A 267 23.98 2.02 -10.68
C PRO A 267 24.61 2.38 -9.34
N ASN A 268 23.92 3.10 -8.45
CA ASN A 268 24.40 3.37 -7.10
C ASN A 268 24.40 2.11 -6.21
N TYR A 269 23.60 1.12 -6.56
CA TYR A 269 23.46 -0.14 -5.84
C TYR A 269 23.67 -1.35 -6.74
N ALA A 270 24.59 -1.24 -7.72
CA ALA A 270 24.85 -2.28 -8.71
C ALA A 270 25.10 -3.68 -8.10
N SER A 271 25.66 -3.74 -6.89
CA SER A 271 25.91 -5.00 -6.18
C SER A 271 24.63 -5.75 -5.76
N ALA A 272 23.47 -5.07 -5.70
CA ALA A 272 22.21 -5.69 -5.36
C ALA A 272 21.52 -6.39 -6.54
N TYR A 273 22.00 -6.21 -7.75
CA TYR A 273 21.36 -6.66 -8.99
C TYR A 273 22.22 -7.66 -9.76
N GLU A 274 21.56 -8.56 -10.50
CA GLU A 274 22.15 -9.30 -11.62
C GLU A 274 21.74 -8.54 -12.89
N ALA A 275 22.71 -7.83 -13.51
CA ALA A 275 22.44 -6.86 -14.57
C ALA A 275 21.78 -7.45 -15.82
N GLY A 276 22.09 -8.72 -16.15
CA GLY A 276 21.57 -9.40 -17.34
C GLY A 276 20.09 -9.78 -17.23
N ASN A 277 19.57 -9.92 -16.01
CA ASN A 277 18.17 -10.29 -15.73
C ASN A 277 17.43 -9.22 -14.93
N SER A 278 17.94 -8.01 -14.84
CA SER A 278 17.25 -6.88 -14.18
C SER A 278 16.39 -6.10 -15.16
N THR A 279 15.35 -5.45 -14.65
CA THR A 279 14.60 -4.44 -15.41
C THR A 279 15.33 -3.09 -15.39
N TYR A 280 15.06 -2.26 -16.38
CA TYR A 280 15.64 -0.93 -16.52
C TYR A 280 14.56 0.13 -16.77
N LEU A 281 14.79 1.34 -16.28
CA LEU A 281 13.89 2.47 -16.56
C LEU A 281 13.77 2.72 -18.07
N ASN A 282 12.61 3.16 -18.51
CA ASN A 282 12.30 3.52 -19.90
C ASN A 282 12.38 2.36 -20.91
N ARG A 283 12.40 1.10 -20.45
CA ARG A 283 12.36 -0.09 -21.31
C ARG A 283 11.03 -0.85 -21.29
N GLY A 284 9.98 -0.19 -20.85
CA GLY A 284 8.63 -0.74 -20.86
C GLY A 284 8.30 -1.62 -19.65
N VAL A 285 7.21 -2.38 -19.78
CA VAL A 285 6.67 -3.23 -18.72
C VAL A 285 7.62 -4.38 -18.41
N GLY A 286 7.93 -4.60 -17.13
CA GLY A 286 8.70 -5.77 -16.68
C GLY A 286 7.81 -7.01 -16.63
N LEU A 287 8.20 -8.08 -17.32
CA LEU A 287 7.60 -9.40 -17.20
C LEU A 287 8.50 -10.26 -16.32
N SER A 288 8.02 -10.61 -15.13
CA SER A 288 8.70 -11.55 -14.23
C SER A 288 8.03 -12.91 -14.33
N LYS A 289 8.86 -13.94 -14.57
CA LYS A 289 8.37 -15.33 -14.65
C LYS A 289 8.04 -15.88 -13.26
N TYR A 290 8.74 -15.43 -12.25
CA TYR A 290 8.54 -15.79 -10.84
C TYR A 290 8.96 -14.64 -9.93
N THR A 291 8.46 -14.69 -8.70
CA THR A 291 8.81 -13.81 -7.58
C THR A 291 9.41 -14.67 -6.46
N GLY A 292 9.77 -14.06 -5.36
CA GLY A 292 10.38 -14.76 -4.20
C GLY A 292 11.90 -14.78 -4.25
N SER A 293 12.51 -15.26 -3.18
CA SER A 293 13.95 -15.32 -2.97
C SER A 293 14.40 -16.75 -2.66
N ARG A 294 15.71 -16.99 -2.59
CA ARG A 294 16.28 -18.27 -2.13
C ARG A 294 15.54 -19.50 -2.69
N GLY A 295 15.96 -20.05 -3.79
CA GLY A 295 15.35 -21.25 -4.37
C GLY A 295 13.85 -21.11 -4.67
N LYS A 296 13.37 -19.90 -4.94
CA LYS A 296 11.97 -19.56 -5.28
C LYS A 296 10.98 -19.85 -4.14
N SER A 297 11.39 -19.73 -2.89
CA SER A 297 10.50 -19.95 -1.74
C SER A 297 9.37 -18.93 -1.73
N GLY A 298 8.11 -19.40 -1.60
CA GLY A 298 6.92 -18.55 -1.64
C GLY A 298 6.62 -17.90 -2.99
N SER A 299 7.26 -18.39 -4.07
CA SER A 299 7.15 -17.83 -5.41
C SER A 299 6.02 -18.44 -6.22
N ASN A 300 5.42 -17.63 -7.09
CA ASN A 300 4.75 -18.09 -8.29
C ASN A 300 5.79 -18.34 -9.39
N ASP A 301 5.82 -19.53 -9.95
CA ASP A 301 6.66 -19.88 -11.10
C ASP A 301 5.74 -20.12 -12.32
N ALA A 302 5.59 -19.10 -13.14
CA ALA A 302 4.71 -19.15 -14.31
C ALA A 302 5.18 -20.23 -15.30
N ASN A 303 4.25 -21.04 -15.79
CA ASN A 303 4.56 -22.05 -16.80
C ASN A 303 4.89 -21.40 -18.16
N ALA A 304 5.66 -22.13 -18.98
CA ALA A 304 6.18 -21.62 -20.25
C ALA A 304 5.08 -21.21 -21.23
N GLU A 305 3.97 -21.93 -21.26
CA GLU A 305 2.84 -21.70 -22.15
C GLU A 305 2.18 -20.35 -21.84
N PHE A 306 1.99 -20.04 -20.57
CA PHE A 306 1.38 -18.76 -20.18
C PHE A 306 2.33 -17.59 -20.42
N VAL A 307 3.62 -17.74 -20.14
CA VAL A 307 4.63 -16.73 -20.47
C VAL A 307 4.66 -16.45 -21.97
N ALA A 308 4.62 -17.50 -22.80
CA ALA A 308 4.57 -17.35 -24.26
C ALA A 308 3.28 -16.62 -24.72
N GLN A 309 2.14 -16.93 -24.09
CA GLN A 309 0.88 -16.25 -24.37
C GLN A 309 0.95 -14.75 -24.04
N VAL A 310 1.51 -14.38 -22.88
CA VAL A 310 1.65 -12.98 -22.46
C VAL A 310 2.59 -12.23 -23.41
N ARG A 311 3.74 -12.83 -23.78
CA ARG A 311 4.65 -12.25 -24.77
C ARG A 311 3.94 -11.96 -26.09
N LYS A 312 3.18 -12.94 -26.59
CA LYS A 312 2.40 -12.76 -27.81
C LYS A 312 1.42 -11.59 -27.71
N ILE A 313 0.71 -11.48 -26.59
CA ILE A 313 -0.22 -10.36 -26.35
C ILE A 313 0.51 -9.01 -26.35
N PHE A 314 1.68 -8.93 -25.74
CA PHE A 314 2.48 -7.71 -25.72
C PHE A 314 2.98 -7.34 -27.12
N ASP A 315 3.53 -8.31 -27.86
CA ASP A 315 4.05 -8.10 -29.21
C ASP A 315 2.92 -7.69 -30.20
N GLU A 316 1.76 -8.36 -30.16
CA GLU A 316 0.61 -8.03 -30.99
C GLU A 316 -0.05 -6.68 -30.60
N GLY A 317 0.06 -6.30 -29.32
CA GLY A 317 -0.46 -5.04 -28.79
C GLY A 317 0.49 -3.86 -28.91
N ASP A 318 1.66 -4.03 -29.52
CA ASP A 318 2.74 -3.03 -29.60
C ASP A 318 3.13 -2.47 -28.22
N VAL A 319 3.13 -3.35 -27.20
CA VAL A 319 3.53 -3.01 -25.83
C VAL A 319 5.03 -3.15 -25.71
N LEU A 320 5.71 -2.07 -25.36
CA LEU A 320 7.12 -2.14 -25.01
C LEU A 320 7.28 -2.92 -23.69
N TRP A 321 8.04 -3.98 -23.70
CA TRP A 321 8.24 -4.84 -22.52
C TRP A 321 9.66 -5.37 -22.43
N GLN A 322 10.01 -5.81 -21.24
CA GLN A 322 11.30 -6.44 -20.93
C GLN A 322 11.08 -7.59 -19.96
N ILE A 323 12.08 -8.46 -19.83
CA ILE A 323 12.07 -9.50 -18.80
C ILE A 323 13.02 -9.10 -17.68
N GLY A 324 12.72 -9.50 -16.44
CA GLY A 324 13.61 -9.26 -15.34
C GLY A 324 13.18 -9.97 -14.07
N GLU A 325 14.14 -10.04 -13.16
CA GLU A 325 13.98 -10.55 -11.80
C GLU A 325 14.32 -9.45 -10.80
N LEU A 326 13.80 -9.57 -9.58
CA LEU A 326 14.12 -8.64 -8.50
C LEU A 326 15.43 -9.06 -7.82
N GLY A 327 16.48 -8.26 -8.03
CA GLY A 327 17.75 -8.41 -7.30
C GLY A 327 18.59 -9.62 -7.74
N LYS A 328 19.23 -10.24 -6.77
CA LYS A 328 20.07 -11.45 -6.90
C LYS A 328 19.42 -12.62 -6.18
N VAL A 329 19.88 -13.83 -6.51
CA VAL A 329 19.40 -15.07 -5.86
C VAL A 329 19.74 -15.08 -4.37
N ASP A 330 20.95 -14.64 -3.98
CA ASP A 330 21.46 -14.55 -2.60
C ASP A 330 22.17 -13.21 -2.34
#